data_155f0c15d97ea44455400937091f6ddc
#
_entry.id   155f0c15d97ea44455400937091f6ddc
#
_cell.length_a   1.000
_cell.length_b   1.000
_cell.length_c   1.000
_cell.angle_alpha   90.00
_cell.angle_beta   90.00
_cell.angle_gamma   90.00
#
_symmetry.space_group_name_H-M   'P 1'
#
loop_
_entity.id
_entity.type
_entity.pdbx_description
1 polymer ?
#
loop_
_entity_poly.entity_id
_entity_poly.type
_entity_poly.pdbx_seq_one_letter_code
_entity_poly.pdbx_strand_id
1 'polypeptide(L)'
;MDLRGTLRRRKPDKRSARLVPRPRPERADDWTAIDEAAPLALVLDTCVYIHSAAGRLPEALQRCIERALLFHCAVALAELAVGVAAADPRGPNWAALRDHYAELFARMPDTRLLTPDAQIFADAGLVAGTLARLQGYQSHQRAACLADALIFLTAARAGIPVLTANREDFDLIQQLAPEGRFLAYERD
;
A
#
# COMPACT_ATOMS: atom_id res chain seq x y z
N MET A 1 -7.65 18.50 12.84
CA MET A 1 -7.68 17.04 13.10
C MET A 1 -8.87 16.71 13.99
N ASP A 2 -9.75 15.80 13.56
CA ASP A 2 -10.96 15.39 14.30
C ASP A 2 -10.86 13.91 14.75
N LEU A 3 -10.18 13.67 15.87
CA LEU A 3 -10.06 12.32 16.44
C LEU A 3 -11.41 11.76 16.89
N ARG A 4 -12.31 12.61 17.42
CA ARG A 4 -13.65 12.15 17.87
C ARG A 4 -14.51 11.68 16.70
N GLY A 5 -14.48 12.40 15.58
CA GLY A 5 -15.15 12.00 14.34
C GLY A 5 -14.57 10.71 13.79
N THR A 6 -13.24 10.57 13.83
CA THR A 6 -12.57 9.36 13.41
C THR A 6 -12.95 8.14 14.25
N LEU A 7 -12.96 8.27 15.59
CA LEU A 7 -13.41 7.20 16.49
C LEU A 7 -14.86 6.79 16.20
N ARG A 8 -15.77 7.76 15.95
CA ARG A 8 -17.16 7.47 15.57
C ARG A 8 -17.26 6.73 14.23
N ARG A 9 -16.39 7.05 13.28
CA ARG A 9 -16.36 6.45 11.94
C ARG A 9 -15.77 5.03 11.99
N ARG A 10 -14.63 4.86 12.64
CA ARG A 10 -13.89 3.57 12.71
C ARG A 10 -14.47 2.60 13.75
N LYS A 11 -15.12 3.11 14.80
CA LYS A 11 -15.79 2.33 15.87
C LYS A 11 -14.91 1.21 16.44
N PRO A 12 -13.66 1.50 16.87
CA PRO A 12 -12.75 0.48 17.38
C PRO A 12 -13.28 -0.25 18.63
N ASP A 13 -14.12 0.44 19.43
CA ASP A 13 -14.81 -0.07 20.61
C ASP A 13 -15.86 -1.15 20.29
N LYS A 14 -16.42 -1.15 19.07
CA LYS A 14 -17.43 -2.13 18.63
C LYS A 14 -16.82 -3.35 17.95
N ARG A 15 -15.50 -3.42 17.85
CA ARG A 15 -14.77 -4.53 17.21
C ARG A 15 -14.10 -5.38 18.28
N SER A 16 -14.54 -6.62 18.45
CA SER A 16 -14.00 -7.56 19.46
C SER A 16 -13.54 -8.89 18.86
N ALA A 17 -14.10 -9.28 17.71
CA ALA A 17 -13.74 -10.54 17.06
C ALA A 17 -12.54 -10.36 16.13
N ARG A 18 -11.68 -11.39 16.06
CA ARG A 18 -10.63 -11.50 15.05
C ARG A 18 -11.25 -11.38 13.64
N LEU A 19 -10.66 -10.57 12.80
CA LEU A 19 -11.06 -10.49 11.40
C LEU A 19 -10.42 -11.62 10.60
N VAL A 20 -11.13 -12.08 9.59
CA VAL A 20 -10.65 -13.09 8.64
C VAL A 20 -10.67 -12.43 7.25
N PRO A 21 -9.60 -12.61 6.45
CA PRO A 21 -9.63 -12.17 5.07
C PRO A 21 -10.85 -12.76 4.35
N ARG A 22 -11.57 -11.92 3.62
CA ARG A 22 -12.76 -12.35 2.86
C ARG A 22 -12.34 -13.33 1.77
N PRO A 23 -13.14 -14.37 1.51
CA PRO A 23 -12.94 -15.20 0.33
C PRO A 23 -12.88 -14.29 -0.90
N ARG A 24 -12.02 -14.63 -1.88
CA ARG A 24 -11.97 -13.89 -3.15
C ARG A 24 -13.38 -13.70 -3.67
N PRO A 25 -13.95 -12.52 -3.68
CA PRO A 25 -15.09 -12.27 -4.53
C PRO A 25 -14.58 -12.49 -5.95
N GLU A 26 -15.32 -13.22 -6.75
CA GLU A 26 -14.94 -13.47 -8.13
C GLU A 26 -14.62 -12.13 -8.79
N ARG A 27 -13.34 -11.76 -8.86
CA ARG A 27 -12.73 -10.68 -9.63
C ARG A 27 -12.85 -9.22 -9.17
N ALA A 28 -13.54 -8.83 -8.12
CA ALA A 28 -13.75 -7.40 -7.81
C ALA A 28 -12.47 -6.66 -7.32
N ASP A 29 -11.49 -7.39 -6.78
CA ASP A 29 -10.20 -6.87 -6.30
C ASP A 29 -8.99 -7.45 -7.07
N ASP A 30 -9.24 -8.11 -8.20
CA ASP A 30 -8.20 -8.66 -9.06
C ASP A 30 -7.84 -7.63 -10.14
N TRP A 31 -6.53 -7.37 -10.31
CA TRP A 31 -6.03 -6.44 -11.34
C TRP A 31 -6.44 -6.87 -12.76
N THR A 32 -6.68 -8.17 -12.99
CA THR A 32 -7.15 -8.67 -14.30
C THR A 32 -8.59 -8.28 -14.65
N ALA A 33 -9.35 -7.78 -13.68
CA ALA A 33 -10.70 -7.25 -13.91
C ALA A 33 -10.69 -5.81 -14.44
N ILE A 34 -9.52 -5.20 -14.61
CA ILE A 34 -9.38 -3.85 -15.15
C ILE A 34 -9.69 -3.89 -16.66
N ASP A 35 -10.59 -3.01 -17.09
CA ASP A 35 -10.77 -2.75 -18.52
C ASP A 35 -9.50 -2.10 -19.09
N GLU A 36 -8.80 -2.81 -19.95
CA GLU A 36 -7.56 -2.33 -20.57
C GLU A 36 -7.73 -1.06 -21.41
N ALA A 37 -8.95 -0.74 -21.82
CA ALA A 37 -9.26 0.46 -22.59
C ALA A 37 -9.54 1.68 -21.71
N ALA A 38 -9.82 1.50 -20.42
CA ALA A 38 -10.11 2.58 -19.49
C ALA A 38 -8.83 3.26 -18.96
N PRO A 39 -8.83 4.60 -18.78
CA PRO A 39 -7.74 5.30 -18.09
C PRO A 39 -7.58 4.74 -16.68
N LEU A 40 -6.43 4.17 -16.39
CA LEU A 40 -6.15 3.56 -15.09
C LEU A 40 -5.22 4.47 -14.30
N ALA A 41 -5.66 4.89 -13.11
CA ALA A 41 -4.81 5.53 -12.11
C ALA A 41 -4.53 4.53 -10.98
N LEU A 42 -3.28 4.43 -10.53
CA LEU A 42 -2.85 3.50 -9.48
C LEU A 42 -1.93 4.19 -8.47
N VAL A 43 -2.09 3.85 -7.19
CA VAL A 43 -1.05 4.02 -6.18
C VAL A 43 -0.36 2.68 -6.03
N LEU A 44 0.97 2.67 -6.10
CA LEU A 44 1.74 1.45 -5.93
C LEU A 44 2.10 1.25 -4.45
N ASP A 45 1.81 0.06 -3.94
CA ASP A 45 2.35 -0.40 -2.66
C ASP A 45 3.86 -0.66 -2.78
N THR A 46 4.59 -0.60 -1.68
CA THR A 46 6.04 -0.80 -1.59
C THR A 46 6.49 -2.11 -2.23
N CYS A 47 5.72 -3.19 -2.05
CA CYS A 47 6.03 -4.50 -2.62
C CYS A 47 6.05 -4.49 -4.16
N VAL A 48 5.26 -3.62 -4.81
CA VAL A 48 5.23 -3.53 -6.29
C VAL A 48 6.53 -3.01 -6.84
N TYR A 49 7.12 -1.98 -6.21
CA TYR A 49 8.44 -1.45 -6.61
C TYR A 49 9.53 -2.51 -6.45
N ILE A 50 9.51 -3.24 -5.33
CA ILE A 50 10.48 -4.30 -5.04
C ILE A 50 10.36 -5.44 -6.06
N HIS A 51 9.13 -5.87 -6.38
CA HIS A 51 8.91 -6.93 -7.36
C HIS A 51 9.27 -6.48 -8.77
N SER A 52 8.98 -5.23 -9.15
CA SER A 52 9.38 -4.65 -10.43
C SER A 52 10.90 -4.63 -10.58
N ALA A 53 11.61 -4.12 -9.56
CA ALA A 53 13.09 -4.09 -9.56
C ALA A 53 13.73 -5.49 -9.63
N ALA A 54 13.04 -6.49 -9.08
CA ALA A 54 13.50 -7.89 -9.10
C ALA A 54 13.05 -8.70 -10.33
N GLY A 55 12.29 -8.08 -11.26
CA GLY A 55 11.76 -8.77 -12.45
C GLY A 55 10.73 -9.86 -12.10
N ARG A 56 9.97 -9.67 -10.99
CA ARG A 56 9.00 -10.66 -10.47
C ARG A 56 7.55 -10.25 -10.69
N LEU A 57 7.30 -9.23 -11.47
CA LEU A 57 5.94 -8.88 -11.86
C LEU A 57 5.51 -9.73 -13.04
N PRO A 58 4.26 -10.23 -13.06
CA PRO A 58 3.68 -10.83 -14.25
C PRO A 58 3.81 -9.88 -15.44
N GLU A 59 4.21 -10.38 -16.60
CA GLU A 59 4.48 -9.55 -17.79
C GLU A 59 3.28 -8.70 -18.19
N ALA A 60 2.06 -9.27 -18.11
CA ALA A 60 0.83 -8.54 -18.42
C ALA A 60 0.57 -7.40 -17.42
N LEU A 61 0.88 -7.61 -16.12
CA LEU A 61 0.77 -6.58 -15.09
C LEU A 61 1.81 -5.46 -15.31
N GLN A 62 3.04 -5.80 -15.69
CA GLN A 62 4.05 -4.80 -16.01
C GLN A 62 3.60 -3.90 -17.16
N ARG A 63 3.07 -4.47 -18.25
CA ARG A 63 2.48 -3.68 -19.35
C ARG A 63 1.31 -2.79 -18.89
N CYS A 64 0.50 -3.27 -17.95
CA CYS A 64 -0.58 -2.49 -17.37
C CYS A 64 -0.05 -1.28 -16.58
N ILE A 65 0.96 -1.50 -15.74
CA ILE A 65 1.62 -0.44 -14.95
C ILE A 65 2.26 0.62 -15.86
N GLU A 66 2.92 0.22 -16.95
CA GLU A 66 3.57 1.12 -17.90
C GLU A 66 2.59 2.08 -18.59
N ARG A 67 1.32 1.67 -18.74
CA ARG A 67 0.25 2.48 -19.33
C ARG A 67 -0.55 3.29 -18.29
N ALA A 68 -0.45 2.92 -17.03
CA ALA A 68 -1.22 3.53 -15.96
C ALA A 68 -0.69 4.93 -15.58
N LEU A 69 -1.59 5.78 -15.11
CA LEU A 69 -1.24 7.01 -14.43
C LEU A 69 -0.83 6.68 -13.00
N LEU A 70 0.47 6.62 -12.74
CA LEU A 70 1.01 6.24 -11.45
C LEU A 70 1.04 7.42 -10.48
N PHE A 71 0.57 7.17 -9.26
CA PHE A 71 0.74 8.03 -8.10
C PHE A 71 1.60 7.31 -7.07
N HIS A 72 2.41 8.06 -6.33
CA HIS A 72 3.39 7.55 -5.40
C HIS A 72 3.08 8.02 -3.99
N CYS A 73 3.02 7.12 -3.02
CA CYS A 73 2.80 7.51 -1.63
C CYS A 73 4.13 7.76 -0.92
N ALA A 74 4.25 8.89 -0.23
CA ALA A 74 5.47 9.24 0.52
C ALA A 74 5.86 8.17 1.56
N VAL A 75 4.89 7.39 2.06
CA VAL A 75 5.14 6.29 2.99
C VAL A 75 5.88 5.15 2.28
N ALA A 76 5.44 4.76 1.08
CA ALA A 76 6.14 3.73 0.29
C ALA A 76 7.57 4.17 -0.06
N LEU A 77 7.78 5.47 -0.38
CA LEU A 77 9.13 6.00 -0.61
C LEU A 77 10.01 5.91 0.64
N ALA A 78 9.45 6.17 1.81
CA ALA A 78 10.18 6.03 3.07
C ALA A 78 10.59 4.56 3.33
N GLU A 79 9.72 3.60 3.07
CA GLU A 79 10.03 2.17 3.21
C GLU A 79 11.12 1.71 2.23
N LEU A 80 11.06 2.16 0.97
CA LEU A 80 12.10 1.89 -0.02
C LEU A 80 13.46 2.48 0.40
N ALA A 81 13.46 3.72 0.91
CA ALA A 81 14.66 4.37 1.42
C ALA A 81 15.26 3.62 2.63
N VAL A 82 14.40 3.11 3.53
CA VAL A 82 14.83 2.22 4.64
C VAL A 82 15.49 0.96 4.08
N GLY A 83 14.89 0.33 3.05
CA GLY A 83 15.47 -0.85 2.40
C GLY A 83 16.86 -0.60 1.83
N VAL A 84 17.07 0.55 1.17
CA VAL A 84 18.39 0.96 0.65
C VAL A 84 19.39 1.18 1.78
N ALA A 85 18.99 1.91 2.84
CA ALA A 85 19.86 2.25 3.96
C ALA A 85 20.23 1.03 4.83
N ALA A 86 19.36 0.04 4.91
CA ALA A 86 19.58 -1.19 5.66
C ALA A 86 20.48 -2.21 4.92
N ALA A 87 20.69 -2.04 3.63
CA ALA A 87 21.56 -2.92 2.84
C ALA A 87 23.03 -2.69 3.19
N ASP A 88 23.85 -3.77 3.21
CA ASP A 88 25.30 -3.65 3.46
C ASP A 88 25.97 -2.84 2.34
N PRO A 89 26.55 -1.66 2.64
CA PRO A 89 27.19 -0.81 1.61
C PRO A 89 28.45 -1.44 1.00
N ARG A 90 29.00 -2.49 1.61
CA ARG A 90 30.12 -3.27 1.08
C ARG A 90 29.66 -4.46 0.23
N GLY A 91 28.36 -4.72 0.20
CA GLY A 91 27.78 -5.78 -0.60
C GLY A 91 27.90 -5.50 -2.11
N PRO A 92 28.03 -6.54 -2.95
CA PRO A 92 28.28 -6.38 -4.40
C PRO A 92 27.13 -5.67 -5.13
N ASN A 93 25.92 -5.74 -4.60
CA ASN A 93 24.72 -5.20 -5.25
C ASN A 93 24.29 -3.83 -4.69
N TRP A 94 24.97 -3.30 -3.64
CA TRP A 94 24.53 -2.08 -2.98
C TRP A 94 24.51 -0.85 -3.89
N ALA A 95 25.57 -0.68 -4.71
CA ALA A 95 25.65 0.46 -5.63
C ALA A 95 24.49 0.42 -6.65
N ALA A 96 24.24 -0.74 -7.24
CA ALA A 96 23.12 -0.92 -8.19
C ALA A 96 21.75 -0.68 -7.54
N LEU A 97 21.56 -1.15 -6.31
CA LEU A 97 20.32 -0.91 -5.54
C LEU A 97 20.12 0.58 -5.27
N ARG A 98 21.14 1.25 -4.76
CA ARG A 98 21.13 2.70 -4.50
C ARG A 98 20.79 3.50 -5.75
N ASP A 99 21.50 3.22 -6.85
CA ASP A 99 21.38 3.98 -8.10
C ASP A 99 19.99 3.74 -8.72
N HIS A 100 19.48 2.50 -8.69
CA HIS A 100 18.14 2.18 -9.14
C HIS A 100 17.06 3.02 -8.42
N TYR A 101 17.08 3.06 -7.08
CA TYR A 101 16.07 3.82 -6.34
C TYR A 101 16.29 5.33 -6.42
N ALA A 102 17.53 5.82 -6.52
CA ALA A 102 17.81 7.22 -6.76
C ALA A 102 17.21 7.70 -8.09
N GLU A 103 17.39 6.93 -9.16
CA GLU A 103 16.79 7.21 -10.46
C GLU A 103 15.27 7.10 -10.46
N LEU A 104 14.72 6.08 -9.77
CA LEU A 104 13.28 5.90 -9.63
C LEU A 104 12.66 7.14 -8.97
N PHE A 105 13.20 7.60 -7.85
CA PHE A 105 12.69 8.78 -7.13
C PHE A 105 12.82 10.07 -7.95
N ALA A 106 13.94 10.25 -8.67
CA ALA A 106 14.15 11.41 -9.53
C ALA A 106 13.15 11.52 -10.71
N ARG A 107 12.55 10.40 -11.10
CA ARG A 107 11.54 10.36 -12.18
C ARG A 107 10.11 10.58 -11.70
N MET A 108 9.87 10.60 -10.40
CA MET A 108 8.51 10.79 -9.85
C MET A 108 8.12 12.26 -9.90
N PRO A 109 7.05 12.63 -10.61
CA PRO A 109 6.63 14.02 -10.66
C PRO A 109 6.03 14.46 -9.31
N ASP A 110 6.40 15.63 -8.81
CA ASP A 110 5.87 16.19 -7.55
C ASP A 110 4.35 16.22 -7.52
N THR A 111 3.71 16.47 -8.68
CA THR A 111 2.25 16.51 -8.82
C THR A 111 1.57 15.15 -8.63
N ARG A 112 2.33 14.07 -8.58
CA ARG A 112 1.85 12.70 -8.37
C ARG A 112 2.35 12.11 -7.06
N LEU A 113 3.00 12.90 -6.22
CA LEU A 113 3.39 12.50 -4.87
C LEU A 113 2.22 12.74 -3.91
N LEU A 114 1.75 11.69 -3.27
CA LEU A 114 0.69 11.73 -2.27
C LEU A 114 1.32 11.64 -0.88
N THR A 115 1.09 12.67 -0.07
CA THR A 115 1.58 12.72 1.32
C THR A 115 0.41 12.64 2.28
N PRO A 116 0.41 11.69 3.24
CA PRO A 116 -0.61 11.64 4.26
C PRO A 116 -0.57 12.89 5.15
N ASP A 117 -1.73 13.49 5.39
CA ASP A 117 -1.87 14.57 6.35
C ASP A 117 -2.09 14.05 7.78
N ALA A 118 -2.14 14.95 8.75
CA ALA A 118 -2.33 14.60 10.16
C ALA A 118 -3.65 13.83 10.41
N GLN A 119 -4.69 14.05 9.60
CA GLN A 119 -5.94 13.32 9.72
C GLN A 119 -5.80 11.88 9.23
N ILE A 120 -5.09 11.66 8.12
CA ILE A 120 -4.79 10.32 7.60
C ILE A 120 -3.92 9.56 8.62
N PHE A 121 -2.93 10.20 9.23
CA PHE A 121 -2.12 9.57 10.28
C PHE A 121 -2.96 9.10 11.46
N ALA A 122 -3.90 9.93 11.93
CA ALA A 122 -4.79 9.55 13.03
C ALA A 122 -5.74 8.40 12.63
N ASP A 123 -6.31 8.45 11.42
CA ASP A 123 -7.17 7.39 10.88
C ASP A 123 -6.41 6.06 10.73
N ALA A 124 -5.21 6.10 10.15
CA ALA A 124 -4.36 4.93 9.97
C ALA A 124 -3.93 4.32 11.32
N GLY A 125 -3.59 5.18 12.28
CA GLY A 125 -3.27 4.74 13.65
C GLY A 125 -4.44 3.99 14.31
N LEU A 126 -5.70 4.46 14.14
CA LEU A 126 -6.87 3.76 14.66
C LEU A 126 -7.13 2.44 13.93
N VAL A 127 -6.98 2.39 12.62
CA VAL A 127 -7.12 1.16 11.83
C VAL A 127 -6.06 0.14 12.24
N ALA A 128 -4.77 0.52 12.20
CA ALA A 128 -3.67 -0.37 12.53
C ALA A 128 -3.71 -0.82 14.01
N GLY A 129 -4.02 0.08 14.94
CA GLY A 129 -4.19 -0.25 16.36
C GLY A 129 -5.34 -1.22 16.60
N THR A 130 -6.44 -1.06 15.88
CA THR A 130 -7.58 -2.00 15.94
C THR A 130 -7.17 -3.37 15.42
N LEU A 131 -6.53 -3.44 14.24
CA LEU A 131 -6.03 -4.70 13.67
C LEU A 131 -5.00 -5.36 14.59
N ALA A 132 -4.04 -4.60 15.12
CA ALA A 132 -3.03 -5.13 16.05
C ALA A 132 -3.67 -5.80 17.26
N ARG A 133 -4.72 -5.21 17.83
CA ARG A 133 -5.47 -5.78 18.95
C ARG A 133 -6.27 -7.03 18.53
N LEU A 134 -6.97 -6.97 17.40
CA LEU A 134 -7.83 -8.08 16.94
C LEU A 134 -7.04 -9.28 16.43
N GLN A 135 -5.88 -9.04 15.81
CA GLN A 135 -5.05 -10.09 15.21
C GLN A 135 -3.92 -10.56 16.13
N GLY A 136 -3.65 -9.87 17.24
CA GLY A 136 -2.55 -10.20 18.15
C GLY A 136 -1.16 -9.86 17.57
N TYR A 137 -1.05 -8.80 16.77
CA TYR A 137 0.19 -8.44 16.05
C TYR A 137 1.36 -8.15 17.00
N GLN A 138 2.52 -8.68 16.66
CA GLN A 138 3.80 -8.33 17.26
C GLN A 138 4.26 -6.93 16.84
N SER A 139 5.27 -6.36 17.51
CA SER A 139 5.71 -4.98 17.27
C SER A 139 6.08 -4.68 15.81
N HIS A 140 6.81 -5.59 15.16
CA HIS A 140 7.18 -5.44 13.73
C HIS A 140 5.96 -5.49 12.79
N GLN A 141 4.98 -6.35 13.09
CA GLN A 141 3.73 -6.43 12.32
C GLN A 141 2.86 -5.17 12.50
N ARG A 142 2.90 -4.54 13.68
CA ARG A 142 2.19 -3.27 13.92
C ARG A 142 2.75 -2.13 13.08
N ALA A 143 4.08 -2.07 12.93
CA ALA A 143 4.74 -1.07 12.10
C ALA A 143 4.38 -1.25 10.62
N ALA A 144 4.46 -2.48 10.11
CA ALA A 144 4.05 -2.80 8.73
C ALA A 144 2.57 -2.47 8.49
N CYS A 145 1.67 -2.92 9.38
CA CYS A 145 0.25 -2.62 9.27
C CYS A 145 -0.06 -1.11 9.30
N LEU A 146 0.70 -0.30 10.06
CA LEU A 146 0.55 1.14 10.05
C LEU A 146 0.97 1.75 8.71
N ALA A 147 2.07 1.29 8.12
CA ALA A 147 2.51 1.74 6.80
C ALA A 147 1.47 1.39 5.72
N ASP A 148 0.99 0.14 5.69
CA ASP A 148 -0.06 -0.31 4.77
C ASP A 148 -1.35 0.52 4.92
N ALA A 149 -1.79 0.78 6.16
CA ALA A 149 -2.95 1.61 6.43
C ALA A 149 -2.77 3.08 5.98
N LEU A 150 -1.57 3.64 6.14
CA LEU A 150 -1.23 4.98 5.64
C LEU A 150 -1.28 5.03 4.12
N ILE A 151 -0.68 4.07 3.42
CA ILE A 151 -0.73 3.98 1.95
C ILE A 151 -2.18 3.86 1.49
N PHE A 152 -2.94 2.93 2.08
CA PHE A 152 -4.32 2.66 1.72
C PHE A 152 -5.23 3.88 1.89
N LEU A 153 -5.18 4.55 3.05
CA LEU A 153 -6.03 5.70 3.34
C LEU A 153 -5.61 6.96 2.56
N THR A 154 -4.32 7.10 2.25
CA THR A 154 -3.84 8.18 1.37
C THR A 154 -4.39 8.01 -0.05
N ALA A 155 -4.33 6.80 -0.58
CA ALA A 155 -4.90 6.44 -1.88
C ALA A 155 -6.43 6.60 -1.89
N ALA A 156 -7.11 6.15 -0.83
CA ALA A 156 -8.55 6.29 -0.68
C ALA A 156 -9.01 7.75 -0.72
N ARG A 157 -8.26 8.66 -0.06
CA ARG A 157 -8.53 10.10 -0.11
C ARG A 157 -8.43 10.69 -1.52
N ALA A 158 -7.50 10.18 -2.32
CA ALA A 158 -7.34 10.58 -3.72
C ALA A 158 -8.35 9.89 -4.66
N GLY A 159 -9.15 8.94 -4.16
CA GLY A 159 -10.09 8.14 -4.97
C GLY A 159 -9.41 7.13 -5.89
N ILE A 160 -8.14 6.79 -5.62
CA ILE A 160 -7.29 5.94 -6.45
C ILE A 160 -7.10 4.58 -5.77
N PRO A 161 -7.22 3.45 -6.48
CA PRO A 161 -6.95 2.14 -5.89
C PRO A 161 -5.45 1.92 -5.67
N VAL A 162 -5.12 1.13 -4.63
CA VAL A 162 -3.75 0.66 -4.40
C VAL A 162 -3.54 -0.65 -5.14
N LEU A 163 -2.42 -0.78 -5.86
CA LEU A 163 -1.94 -2.06 -6.40
C LEU A 163 -0.99 -2.71 -5.40
N THR A 164 -1.24 -3.97 -5.03
CA THR A 164 -0.45 -4.70 -4.02
C THR A 164 -0.40 -6.20 -4.29
N ALA A 165 0.64 -6.89 -3.80
CA ALA A 165 0.67 -8.34 -3.67
C ALA A 165 0.20 -8.81 -2.27
N ASN A 166 0.04 -7.89 -1.31
CA ASN A 166 -0.34 -8.18 0.07
C ASN A 166 -1.87 -8.14 0.25
N ARG A 167 -2.57 -9.03 -0.43
CA ARG A 167 -4.02 -9.07 -0.48
C ARG A 167 -4.68 -9.18 0.90
N GLU A 168 -4.13 -10.06 1.76
CA GLU A 168 -4.75 -10.35 3.04
C GLU A 168 -4.76 -9.14 3.97
N ASP A 169 -3.63 -8.45 4.12
CA ASP A 169 -3.54 -7.29 4.98
C ASP A 169 -4.38 -6.11 4.45
N PHE A 170 -4.37 -5.89 3.12
CA PHE A 170 -5.18 -4.84 2.51
C PHE A 170 -6.68 -5.15 2.59
N ASP A 171 -7.10 -6.41 2.54
CA ASP A 171 -8.48 -6.79 2.79
C ASP A 171 -8.89 -6.53 4.25
N LEU A 172 -8.04 -6.88 5.22
CA LEU A 172 -8.29 -6.59 6.63
C LEU A 172 -8.39 -5.09 6.90
N ILE A 173 -7.53 -4.28 6.27
CA ILE A 173 -7.60 -2.82 6.34
C ILE A 173 -8.91 -2.31 5.73
N GLN A 174 -9.30 -2.81 4.56
CA GLN A 174 -10.53 -2.42 3.88
C GLN A 174 -11.79 -2.76 4.68
N GLN A 175 -11.80 -3.85 5.46
CA GLN A 175 -12.91 -4.18 6.35
C GLN A 175 -13.13 -3.10 7.43
N LEU A 176 -12.09 -2.34 7.81
CA LEU A 176 -12.15 -1.22 8.75
C LEU A 176 -12.26 0.15 8.07
N ALA A 177 -11.88 0.23 6.80
CA ALA A 177 -11.82 1.44 5.98
C ALA A 177 -12.45 1.20 4.59
N PRO A 178 -13.77 0.98 4.51
CA PRO A 178 -14.44 0.54 3.28
C PRO A 178 -14.48 1.60 2.17
N GLU A 179 -14.06 2.82 2.45
CA GLU A 179 -13.94 3.90 1.45
C GLU A 179 -12.78 3.72 0.47
N GLY A 180 -11.77 2.92 0.84
CA GLY A 180 -10.62 2.65 -0.02
C GLY A 180 -10.83 1.42 -0.91
N ARG A 181 -10.03 1.34 -1.96
CA ARG A 181 -10.01 0.20 -2.89
C ARG A 181 -8.58 -0.26 -3.11
N PHE A 182 -8.40 -1.54 -3.37
CA PHE A 182 -7.12 -2.10 -3.80
C PHE A 182 -7.33 -3.11 -4.92
N LEU A 183 -6.27 -3.37 -5.66
CA LEU A 183 -6.17 -4.40 -6.69
C LEU A 183 -5.02 -5.31 -6.31
N ALA A 184 -5.30 -6.59 -6.23
CA ALA A 184 -4.30 -7.57 -5.83
C ALA A 184 -3.77 -8.35 -7.03
N TYR A 185 -2.48 -8.72 -6.99
CA TYR A 185 -1.86 -9.64 -7.93
C TYR A 185 -1.12 -10.76 -7.18
N GLU A 186 -0.98 -11.88 -7.85
CA GLU A 186 -0.11 -12.97 -7.40
C GLU A 186 1.28 -12.83 -8.04
N ARG A 187 2.30 -13.22 -7.31
CA ARG A 187 3.67 -13.29 -7.84
C ARG A 187 3.81 -14.55 -8.70
N ASP A 188 4.53 -14.42 -9.79
CA ASP A 188 5.02 -15.57 -10.55
C ASP A 188 6.12 -16.32 -9.78
#